data_ad5e05afca50c83a1d3c606c2dbbfdf6
#
_entry.id   ad5e05afca50c83a1d3c606c2dbbfdf6
#
_cell.length_a   1.000
_cell.length_b   1.000
_cell.length_c   1.000
_cell.angle_alpha   90.00
_cell.angle_beta   90.00
_cell.angle_gamma   90.00
#
_symmetry.space_group_name_H-M   'P 1'
#
loop_
_entity.id
_entity.type
_entity.pdbx_description
1 polymer ?
#
loop_
_entity_poly.entity_id
_entity_poly.type
_entity_poly.pdbx_seq_one_letter_code
_entity_poly.pdbx_strand_id
1 'polypeptide(L)'
;LQKYIDWLKAYAPEQAPGMTFSEAGPVPAQGQIAQQIFWYTTFTADMIKPDLPVVNADGSPKWRMAPSPHGPYWEEGMKLGYQDTGSWTLLSSTPLERRKAAWLYAQFVTAKTVSLKKTLVGLTPFRDSDIRSQTMTDMAPKLGGLVEFYRSPARTAWTLSLIHI
;
A
#
# COMPACT_ATOMS: atom_id res chain seq x y z
N LEU A 1 -5.69 6.82 24.39
CA LEU A 1 -6.43 5.58 24.20
C LEU A 1 -7.94 5.81 24.20
N GLN A 2 -8.53 6.51 25.21
CA GLN A 2 -9.98 6.73 25.30
C GLN A 2 -10.55 7.38 24.04
N LYS A 3 -9.95 8.47 23.57
CA LYS A 3 -10.37 9.16 22.33
C LYS A 3 -10.42 8.22 21.11
N TYR A 4 -9.48 7.30 20.99
CA TYR A 4 -9.47 6.31 19.90
C TYR A 4 -10.66 5.35 20.02
N ILE A 5 -10.94 4.87 21.23
CA ILE A 5 -12.09 3.99 21.51
C ILE A 5 -13.42 4.72 21.21
N ASP A 6 -13.52 5.97 21.60
CA ASP A 6 -14.73 6.78 21.36
C ASP A 6 -14.96 7.00 19.86
N TRP A 7 -13.89 7.24 19.09
CA TRP A 7 -13.96 7.36 17.64
C TRP A 7 -14.34 6.06 16.95
N LEU A 8 -13.79 4.93 17.38
CA LEU A 8 -14.21 3.63 16.85
C LEU A 8 -15.69 3.38 17.09
N LYS A 9 -16.19 3.66 18.29
CA LYS A 9 -17.61 3.49 18.64
C LYS A 9 -18.53 4.42 17.85
N ALA A 10 -18.08 5.63 17.56
CA ALA A 10 -18.92 6.65 16.92
C ALA A 10 -18.93 6.58 15.41
N TYR A 11 -17.82 6.14 14.78
CA TYR A 11 -17.62 6.33 13.34
C TYR A 11 -17.18 5.08 12.58
N ALA A 12 -16.68 4.04 13.26
CA ALA A 12 -16.31 2.81 12.58
C ALA A 12 -17.54 1.96 12.24
N PRO A 13 -17.49 1.15 11.17
CA PRO A 13 -18.51 0.13 10.92
C PRO A 13 -18.66 -0.80 12.11
N GLU A 14 -19.88 -1.28 12.36
CA GLU A 14 -20.22 -2.10 13.52
C GLU A 14 -19.35 -3.37 13.62
N GLN A 15 -18.99 -3.94 12.46
CA GLN A 15 -18.13 -5.12 12.35
C GLN A 15 -16.61 -4.83 12.52
N ALA A 16 -16.19 -3.57 12.54
CA ALA A 16 -14.76 -3.21 12.57
C ALA A 16 -13.96 -3.84 13.72
N PRO A 17 -14.49 -3.98 14.95
CA PRO A 17 -13.73 -4.60 16.04
C PRO A 17 -13.31 -6.06 15.82
N GLY A 18 -14.01 -6.78 14.94
CA GLY A 18 -13.70 -8.17 14.63
C GLY A 18 -12.92 -8.39 13.34
N MET A 19 -12.65 -7.35 12.58
CA MET A 19 -12.01 -7.46 11.27
C MET A 19 -10.50 -7.70 11.38
N THR A 20 -10.02 -8.66 10.61
CA THR A 20 -8.60 -8.86 10.31
C THR A 20 -8.15 -8.00 9.14
N PHE A 21 -6.84 -8.04 8.83
CA PHE A 21 -6.26 -7.36 7.66
C PHE A 21 -7.00 -7.68 6.34
N SER A 22 -7.28 -8.96 6.11
CA SER A 22 -7.91 -9.42 4.86
C SER A 22 -9.37 -9.00 4.74
N GLU A 23 -10.06 -8.82 5.85
CA GLU A 23 -11.47 -8.41 5.90
C GLU A 23 -11.61 -6.89 5.81
N ALA A 24 -10.73 -6.15 6.49
CA ALA A 24 -10.77 -4.69 6.51
C ALA A 24 -10.32 -4.05 5.18
N GLY A 25 -9.37 -4.67 4.48
CA GLY A 25 -8.80 -4.13 3.25
C GLY A 25 -9.80 -3.83 2.13
N PRO A 26 -10.74 -4.75 1.80
CA PRO A 26 -11.73 -4.53 0.75
C PRO A 26 -12.86 -3.57 1.11
N VAL A 27 -13.03 -3.19 2.36
CA VAL A 27 -14.16 -2.35 2.83
C VAL A 27 -14.28 -1.01 2.08
N PRO A 28 -13.20 -0.27 1.79
CA PRO A 28 -13.30 0.98 1.03
C PRO A 28 -13.95 0.81 -0.35
N ALA A 29 -13.70 -0.31 -1.03
CA ALA A 29 -14.26 -0.58 -2.35
C ALA A 29 -15.80 -0.70 -2.33
N GLN A 30 -16.38 -1.02 -1.19
CA GLN A 30 -17.83 -1.13 -0.99
C GLN A 30 -18.53 0.23 -0.87
N GLY A 31 -17.78 1.33 -0.74
CA GLY A 31 -18.31 2.68 -0.64
C GLY A 31 -19.04 3.00 0.67
N GLN A 32 -18.86 2.18 1.70
CA GLN A 32 -19.54 2.31 2.99
C GLN A 32 -18.79 3.18 4.00
N ILE A 33 -17.52 3.50 3.73
CA ILE A 33 -16.69 4.32 4.60
C ILE A 33 -16.09 5.51 3.83
N ALA A 34 -15.93 6.62 4.50
CA ALA A 34 -15.36 7.84 3.93
C ALA A 34 -13.83 7.87 4.01
N GLN A 35 -13.24 7.21 5.00
CA GLN A 35 -11.80 7.22 5.25
C GLN A 35 -11.35 5.88 5.80
N GLN A 36 -10.12 5.49 5.43
CA GLN A 36 -9.43 4.36 6.04
C GLN A 36 -7.94 4.68 6.15
N ILE A 37 -7.34 4.37 7.30
CA ILE A 37 -5.90 4.38 7.49
C ILE A 37 -5.43 2.94 7.34
N PHE A 38 -4.68 2.66 6.27
CA PHE A 38 -4.29 1.31 5.91
C PHE A 38 -3.03 1.29 5.05
N TRP A 39 -2.56 0.10 4.66
CA TRP A 39 -1.50 -0.05 3.65
C TRP A 39 -2.03 0.40 2.29
N TYR A 40 -1.57 1.55 1.84
CA TYR A 40 -2.15 2.30 0.74
C TYR A 40 -2.12 1.63 -0.64
N THR A 41 -1.33 0.57 -0.82
CA THR A 41 -1.24 -0.11 -2.12
C THR A 41 -1.98 -1.43 -2.18
N THR A 42 -2.17 -2.10 -1.06
CA THR A 42 -2.57 -3.51 -1.00
C THR A 42 -3.91 -3.79 -1.67
N PHE A 43 -4.88 -2.89 -1.55
CA PHE A 43 -6.22 -3.07 -2.08
C PHE A 43 -6.60 -2.09 -3.18
N THR A 44 -5.62 -1.32 -3.69
CA THR A 44 -5.86 -0.33 -4.75
C THR A 44 -6.42 -0.98 -6.01
N ALA A 45 -5.94 -2.18 -6.37
CA ALA A 45 -6.45 -2.92 -7.53
C ALA A 45 -7.94 -3.30 -7.41
N ASP A 46 -8.43 -3.50 -6.18
CA ASP A 46 -9.86 -3.76 -5.95
C ASP A 46 -10.69 -2.48 -6.07
N MET A 47 -10.14 -1.33 -5.71
CA MET A 47 -10.83 -0.04 -5.71
C MET A 47 -10.96 0.62 -7.10
N ILE A 48 -10.31 0.08 -8.12
CA ILE A 48 -10.34 0.60 -9.51
C ILE A 48 -11.17 -0.25 -10.47
N LYS A 49 -11.81 -1.31 -9.98
CA LYS A 49 -12.67 -2.15 -10.82
C LYS A 49 -13.88 -1.36 -11.30
N PRO A 50 -14.33 -1.59 -12.54
CA PRO A 50 -15.56 -0.97 -13.05
C PRO A 50 -16.76 -1.29 -12.17
N ASP A 51 -17.78 -0.44 -12.24
CA ASP A 51 -19.08 -0.62 -11.58
C ASP A 51 -19.08 -0.61 -10.04
N LEU A 52 -17.95 -0.26 -9.42
CA LEU A 52 -17.89 -0.07 -7.98
C LEU A 52 -18.50 1.29 -7.56
N PRO A 53 -19.13 1.37 -6.36
CA PRO A 53 -19.63 2.64 -5.82
C PRO A 53 -18.58 3.75 -5.74
N VAL A 54 -17.32 3.37 -5.61
CA VAL A 54 -16.15 4.27 -5.46
C VAL A 54 -15.46 4.64 -6.78
N VAL A 55 -16.05 4.24 -7.92
CA VAL A 55 -15.54 4.55 -9.26
C VAL A 55 -16.61 5.29 -10.04
N ASN A 56 -16.23 6.31 -10.79
CA ASN A 56 -17.13 7.05 -11.67
C ASN A 56 -17.35 6.29 -12.99
N ALA A 57 -18.38 6.66 -13.74
CA ALA A 57 -18.70 6.03 -15.02
C ALA A 57 -17.56 6.16 -16.07
N ASP A 58 -16.72 7.18 -15.97
CA ASP A 58 -15.54 7.38 -16.80
C ASP A 58 -14.30 6.59 -16.35
N GLY A 59 -14.45 5.79 -15.27
CA GLY A 59 -13.37 5.00 -14.67
C GLY A 59 -12.45 5.79 -13.74
N SER A 60 -12.72 7.06 -13.48
CA SER A 60 -11.97 7.84 -12.50
C SER A 60 -12.38 7.47 -11.06
N PRO A 61 -11.46 7.52 -10.09
CA PRO A 61 -11.77 7.19 -8.70
C PRO A 61 -12.51 8.34 -8.00
N LYS A 62 -13.49 8.00 -7.16
CA LYS A 62 -14.12 8.94 -6.21
C LYS A 62 -13.31 9.10 -4.92
N TRP A 63 -12.19 8.43 -4.79
CA TRP A 63 -11.32 8.41 -3.64
C TRP A 63 -9.94 8.98 -3.98
N ARG A 64 -9.20 9.37 -2.95
CA ARG A 64 -7.81 9.83 -3.09
C ARG A 64 -6.94 9.28 -1.97
N MET A 65 -5.67 9.06 -2.31
CA MET A 65 -4.62 8.84 -1.33
C MET A 65 -4.27 10.17 -0.65
N ALA A 66 -4.07 10.11 0.66
CA ALA A 66 -3.64 11.24 1.47
C ALA A 66 -2.58 10.78 2.47
N PRO A 67 -1.70 11.67 2.91
CA PRO A 67 -0.83 11.40 4.06
C PRO A 67 -1.64 11.00 5.29
N SER A 68 -1.07 10.16 6.14
CA SER A 68 -1.69 9.85 7.43
C SER A 68 -1.92 11.12 8.24
N PRO A 69 -3.06 11.24 8.91
CA PRO A 69 -3.30 12.39 9.78
C PRO A 69 -2.30 12.40 10.93
N HIS A 70 -1.94 13.58 11.39
CA HIS A 70 -1.03 13.77 12.50
C HIS A 70 -1.64 14.65 13.60
N GLY A 71 -1.12 14.53 14.79
CA GLY A 71 -1.54 15.32 15.94
C GLY A 71 -0.71 16.61 16.10
N PRO A 72 -1.00 17.40 17.17
CA PRO A 72 -0.34 18.69 17.40
C PRO A 72 1.16 18.59 17.76
N TYR A 73 1.64 17.40 18.08
CA TYR A 73 3.05 17.15 18.39
C TYR A 73 3.90 16.76 17.17
N TRP A 74 3.28 16.71 15.98
CA TRP A 74 4.03 16.45 14.77
C TRP A 74 4.72 17.73 14.30
N GLU A 75 5.98 17.61 13.94
CA GLU A 75 6.80 18.66 13.35
C GLU A 75 7.23 18.27 11.94
N GLU A 76 7.51 19.28 11.09
CA GLU A 76 7.97 19.02 9.73
C GLU A 76 9.25 18.18 9.74
N GLY A 77 9.26 17.12 8.89
CA GLY A 77 10.33 16.13 8.85
C GLY A 77 10.12 14.89 9.72
N MET A 78 9.13 14.90 10.63
CA MET A 78 8.73 13.69 11.33
C MET A 78 7.98 12.74 10.40
N LYS A 79 8.15 11.43 10.62
CA LYS A 79 7.46 10.39 9.83
C LYS A 79 5.97 10.36 10.13
N LEU A 80 5.15 10.29 9.08
CA LEU A 80 3.69 10.14 9.18
C LEU A 80 3.22 8.69 9.05
N GLY A 81 4.12 7.77 8.76
CA GLY A 81 3.81 6.36 8.58
C GLY A 81 5.08 5.56 8.31
N TYR A 82 4.92 4.32 7.90
CA TYR A 82 6.02 3.49 7.46
C TYR A 82 5.66 2.77 6.16
N GLN A 83 6.68 2.43 5.39
CA GLN A 83 6.56 1.51 4.26
C GLN A 83 7.11 0.16 4.70
N ASP A 84 6.28 -0.86 4.67
CA ASP A 84 6.71 -2.21 4.93
C ASP A 84 7.52 -2.75 3.75
N THR A 85 8.67 -3.35 4.05
CA THR A 85 9.55 -3.93 3.05
C THR A 85 9.96 -5.32 3.50
N GLY A 86 9.32 -6.33 2.93
CA GLY A 86 9.71 -7.72 3.13
C GLY A 86 11.00 -8.06 2.39
N SER A 87 11.83 -8.88 2.99
CA SER A 87 13.07 -9.37 2.41
C SER A 87 13.10 -10.89 2.34
N TRP A 88 13.66 -11.41 1.27
CA TRP A 88 13.96 -12.83 1.15
C TRP A 88 15.31 -13.13 1.80
N THR A 89 15.33 -14.11 2.69
CA THR A 89 16.54 -14.56 3.37
C THR A 89 16.81 -16.03 3.09
N LEU A 90 18.07 -16.39 3.02
CA LEU A 90 18.52 -17.77 2.83
C LEU A 90 19.24 -18.22 4.07
N LEU A 91 18.70 -19.23 4.76
CA LEU A 91 19.32 -19.76 5.96
C LEU A 91 20.58 -20.57 5.61
N SER A 92 21.65 -20.39 6.36
CA SER A 92 22.91 -21.13 6.16
C SER A 92 22.76 -22.64 6.38
N SER A 93 21.83 -23.03 7.24
CA SER A 93 21.50 -24.45 7.53
C SER A 93 20.75 -25.15 6.40
N THR A 94 20.20 -24.41 5.43
CA THR A 94 19.49 -25.02 4.29
C THR A 94 20.49 -25.64 3.31
N PRO A 95 20.25 -26.86 2.80
CA PRO A 95 21.11 -27.50 1.80
C PRO A 95 21.36 -26.60 0.58
N LEU A 96 22.60 -26.65 0.05
CA LEU A 96 23.05 -25.75 -1.01
C LEU A 96 22.14 -25.76 -2.25
N GLU A 97 21.67 -26.93 -2.66
CA GLU A 97 20.81 -27.05 -3.86
C GLU A 97 19.46 -26.36 -3.64
N ARG A 98 18.89 -26.45 -2.45
CA ARG A 98 17.68 -25.72 -2.11
C ARG A 98 17.91 -24.20 -2.03
N ARG A 99 19.07 -23.78 -1.52
CA ARG A 99 19.44 -22.35 -1.53
C ARG A 99 19.60 -21.81 -2.94
N LYS A 100 20.19 -22.57 -3.84
CA LYS A 100 20.29 -22.19 -5.27
C LYS A 100 18.91 -22.03 -5.90
N ALA A 101 18.01 -22.98 -5.69
CA ALA A 101 16.64 -22.91 -6.20
C ALA A 101 15.87 -21.70 -5.63
N ALA A 102 15.97 -21.46 -4.32
CA ALA A 102 15.37 -20.31 -3.66
C ALA A 102 15.94 -18.98 -4.17
N TRP A 103 17.23 -18.93 -4.45
CA TRP A 103 17.88 -17.75 -5.04
C TRP A 103 17.37 -17.46 -6.45
N LEU A 104 17.25 -18.48 -7.29
CA LEU A 104 16.69 -18.32 -8.65
C LEU A 104 15.25 -17.85 -8.60
N TYR A 105 14.45 -18.38 -7.68
CA TYR A 105 13.09 -17.92 -7.47
C TYR A 105 13.07 -16.45 -7.01
N ALA A 106 13.90 -16.07 -6.05
CA ALA A 106 13.97 -14.69 -5.58
C ALA A 106 14.40 -13.73 -6.71
N GLN A 107 15.37 -14.12 -7.54
CA GLN A 107 15.74 -13.34 -8.73
C GLN A 107 14.58 -13.20 -9.72
N PHE A 108 13.83 -14.27 -9.97
CA PHE A 108 12.67 -14.23 -10.85
C PHE A 108 11.59 -13.28 -10.32
N VAL A 109 11.17 -13.44 -9.06
CA VAL A 109 10.07 -12.61 -8.49
C VAL A 109 10.44 -11.14 -8.30
N THR A 110 11.74 -10.83 -8.28
CA THR A 110 12.25 -9.46 -8.19
C THR A 110 12.73 -8.92 -9.53
N ALA A 111 12.67 -9.70 -10.61
CA ALA A 111 13.04 -9.23 -11.95
C ALA A 111 12.19 -8.04 -12.38
N LYS A 112 12.76 -7.11 -13.15
CA LYS A 112 12.11 -5.86 -13.56
C LYS A 112 10.74 -6.07 -14.20
N THR A 113 10.63 -7.03 -15.11
CA THR A 113 9.36 -7.34 -15.81
C THR A 113 8.30 -7.93 -14.90
N VAL A 114 8.72 -8.77 -13.94
CA VAL A 114 7.81 -9.38 -12.95
C VAL A 114 7.39 -8.35 -11.90
N SER A 115 8.33 -7.54 -11.44
CA SER A 115 8.08 -6.46 -10.48
C SER A 115 7.04 -5.47 -10.99
N LEU A 116 7.17 -5.02 -12.25
CA LEU A 116 6.18 -4.15 -12.86
C LEU A 116 4.79 -4.80 -12.91
N LYS A 117 4.69 -6.06 -13.35
CA LYS A 117 3.40 -6.78 -13.37
C LYS A 117 2.77 -6.87 -11.98
N LYS A 118 3.56 -7.14 -10.96
CA LYS A 118 3.10 -7.18 -9.55
C LYS A 118 2.58 -5.82 -9.10
N THR A 119 3.27 -4.74 -9.46
CA THR A 119 2.83 -3.37 -9.15
C THR A 119 1.49 -3.05 -9.80
N LEU A 120 1.26 -3.47 -11.04
CA LEU A 120 0.00 -3.25 -11.76
C LEU A 120 -1.20 -3.97 -11.15
N VAL A 121 -0.98 -5.04 -10.41
CA VAL A 121 -2.04 -5.76 -9.67
C VAL A 121 -2.15 -5.33 -8.20
N GLY A 122 -1.52 -4.22 -7.82
CA GLY A 122 -1.70 -3.59 -6.51
C GLY A 122 -0.62 -3.90 -5.47
N LEU A 123 0.48 -4.57 -5.84
CA LEU A 123 1.58 -4.77 -4.92
C LEU A 123 2.48 -3.52 -4.86
N THR A 124 3.00 -3.21 -3.68
CA THR A 124 3.89 -2.05 -3.47
C THR A 124 5.11 -2.13 -4.36
N PRO A 125 5.38 -1.12 -5.21
CA PRO A 125 6.58 -1.09 -6.03
C PRO A 125 7.81 -0.84 -5.17
N PHE A 126 8.83 -1.64 -5.37
CA PHE A 126 10.14 -1.46 -4.73
C PHE A 126 11.23 -0.98 -5.70
N ARG A 127 10.88 -0.85 -7.00
CA ARG A 127 11.80 -0.33 -8.02
C ARG A 127 11.34 1.05 -8.52
N ASP A 128 12.25 2.00 -8.53
CA ASP A 128 11.98 3.32 -9.11
C ASP A 128 11.61 3.22 -10.60
N SER A 129 12.20 2.27 -11.32
CA SER A 129 11.86 2.01 -12.72
C SER A 129 10.42 1.60 -12.95
N ASP A 130 9.77 0.94 -11.99
CA ASP A 130 8.36 0.57 -12.09
C ASP A 130 7.47 1.80 -11.89
N ILE A 131 7.79 2.61 -10.87
CA ILE A 131 7.09 3.85 -10.54
C ILE A 131 7.16 4.85 -11.71
N ARG A 132 8.29 4.90 -12.42
CA ARG A 132 8.51 5.81 -13.55
C ARG A 132 8.16 5.22 -14.91
N SER A 133 7.62 4.00 -14.95
CA SER A 133 7.23 3.37 -16.21
C SER A 133 6.09 4.13 -16.89
N GLN A 134 6.04 4.05 -18.22
CA GLN A 134 4.92 4.61 -18.99
C GLN A 134 3.59 4.01 -18.55
N THR A 135 3.56 2.70 -18.32
CA THR A 135 2.35 1.99 -17.87
C THR A 135 1.80 2.57 -16.56
N MET A 136 2.67 2.89 -15.57
CA MET A 136 2.22 3.52 -14.33
C MET A 136 1.74 4.96 -14.57
N THR A 137 2.34 5.66 -15.52
CA THR A 137 1.89 7.00 -15.92
C THR A 137 0.49 6.96 -16.54
N ASP A 138 0.25 6.01 -17.42
CA ASP A 138 -1.05 5.83 -18.08
C ASP A 138 -2.16 5.41 -17.09
N MET A 139 -1.80 4.71 -16.03
CA MET A 139 -2.72 4.33 -14.96
C MET A 139 -2.96 5.43 -13.91
N ALA A 140 -2.11 6.45 -13.84
CA ALA A 140 -2.16 7.47 -12.79
C ALA A 140 -3.54 8.10 -12.58
N PRO A 141 -4.33 8.45 -13.63
CA PRO A 141 -5.67 9.01 -13.45
C PRO A 141 -6.64 8.12 -12.67
N LYS A 142 -6.42 6.79 -12.69
CA LYS A 142 -7.27 5.80 -12.03
C LYS A 142 -6.81 5.47 -10.60
N LEU A 143 -5.63 5.92 -10.19
CA LEU A 143 -4.96 5.51 -8.96
C LEU A 143 -5.03 6.56 -7.84
N GLY A 144 -5.97 7.52 -7.91
CA GLY A 144 -6.32 8.40 -6.81
C GLY A 144 -5.15 9.19 -6.19
N GLY A 145 -4.13 9.56 -6.99
CA GLY A 145 -2.95 10.27 -6.52
C GLY A 145 -1.79 9.37 -6.05
N LEU A 146 -1.91 8.04 -6.19
CA LEU A 146 -0.88 7.10 -5.77
C LEU A 146 0.44 7.27 -6.52
N VAL A 147 0.38 7.49 -7.83
CA VAL A 147 1.58 7.64 -8.67
C VAL A 147 2.30 8.95 -8.35
N GLU A 148 1.55 10.01 -8.16
CA GLU A 148 2.05 11.32 -7.73
C GLU A 148 2.74 11.21 -6.36
N PHE A 149 2.11 10.51 -5.42
CA PHE A 149 2.69 10.24 -4.12
C PHE A 149 4.02 9.48 -4.24
N TYR A 150 4.08 8.40 -5.01
CA TYR A 150 5.31 7.64 -5.23
C TYR A 150 6.44 8.47 -5.86
N ARG A 151 6.12 9.46 -6.68
CA ARG A 151 7.07 10.34 -7.36
C ARG A 151 7.43 11.60 -6.56
N SER A 152 6.71 11.85 -5.47
CA SER A 152 6.89 13.05 -4.66
C SER A 152 8.08 12.91 -3.68
N PRO A 153 8.71 14.04 -3.31
CA PRO A 153 9.69 14.07 -2.22
C PRO A 153 9.11 13.63 -0.87
N ALA A 154 7.82 13.80 -0.64
CA ALA A 154 7.13 13.38 0.58
C ALA A 154 7.27 11.88 0.86
N ARG A 155 7.45 11.05 -0.17
CA ARG A 155 7.73 9.63 -0.02
C ARG A 155 8.97 9.36 0.83
N THR A 156 10.00 10.17 0.75
CA THR A 156 11.24 9.98 1.51
C THR A 156 11.06 10.25 3.01
N ALA A 157 10.10 11.08 3.39
CA ALA A 157 9.75 11.34 4.79
C ALA A 157 9.04 10.14 5.43
N TRP A 158 8.61 9.16 4.66
CA TRP A 158 7.90 7.96 5.12
C TRP A 158 8.80 6.76 5.36
N THR A 159 10.10 6.92 5.16
CA THR A 159 11.03 5.82 5.24
C THR A 159 11.20 5.27 6.63
N LEU A 160 11.03 3.96 6.71
CA LEU A 160 11.64 3.01 7.61
C LEU A 160 11.68 3.38 9.10
N SER A 161 10.78 2.78 9.83
CA SER A 161 11.12 2.37 11.19
C SER A 161 12.25 1.33 11.08
N LEU A 162 13.49 1.77 11.17
CA LEU A 162 14.58 0.90 11.54
C LEU A 162 14.38 0.62 13.02
N ILE A 163 13.79 -0.53 13.31
CA ILE A 163 13.93 -1.12 14.64
C ILE A 163 15.38 -1.57 14.71
N HIS A 164 16.20 -0.75 15.33
CA HIS A 164 17.49 -1.21 15.80
C HIS A 164 17.21 -2.09 17.02
N ILE A 165 17.33 -3.38 16.81
CA ILE A 165 17.47 -4.34 17.89
C ILE A 165 18.93 -4.34 18.32
#